data_0b2e0e8841c07ff5415d5b3940fd6890
#
_entry.id   0b2e0e8841c07ff5415d5b3940fd6890
#
_cell.length_a   1.000
_cell.length_b   1.000
_cell.length_c   1.000
_cell.angle_alpha   90.00
_cell.angle_beta   90.00
_cell.angle_gamma   90.00
#
_symmetry.space_group_name_H-M   'P 1'
#
loop_
_entity.id
_entity.type
_entity.pdbx_description
1 polymer ?
#
loop_
_entity_poly.entity_id
_entity_poly.type
_entity_poly.pdbx_seq_one_letter_code
_entity_poly.pdbx_strand_id
1 'polypeptide(L)'
;YFEKHPDGSKRHETELAGDHAIEFLQEQPKDKPFCLSVSFNAVHAEDSDKEDHYPWPKAVDGMYDDVDIPEPRLSDPDIFESQPEFLRESMNRDRFYWRWDTPEKYQKNMRAYFRMISGVDHVIGRVRNELEKQGLAENTIIIYNADNGYYMGDRGFAGKWSHYEESLRVPMIIYDPRAPKSQRGRIQDEMVLNIDLPSTMLHYAGIESPEHYQGS
;
A
#
# COMPACT_ATOMS: atom_id res chain seq x y z
N TYR A 1 6.66 -1.72 14.00
CA TYR A 1 6.01 -0.52 13.48
C TYR A 1 6.37 0.79 14.18
N PHE A 2 6.95 0.76 15.35
CA PHE A 2 7.33 1.98 16.06
C PHE A 2 8.80 1.94 16.49
N GLU A 3 9.56 2.93 16.05
CA GLU A 3 10.88 3.20 16.58
C GLU A 3 10.77 4.04 17.86
N LYS A 4 11.55 3.66 18.88
CA LYS A 4 11.66 4.42 20.15
C LYS A 4 12.84 5.37 20.09
N HIS A 5 12.57 6.64 20.26
CA HIS A 5 13.61 7.66 20.40
C HIS A 5 14.20 7.68 21.82
N PRO A 6 15.41 8.23 22.01
CA PRO A 6 16.05 8.36 23.33
C PRO A 6 15.24 9.16 24.36
N ASP A 7 14.38 10.06 23.91
CA ASP A 7 13.46 10.84 24.75
C ASP A 7 12.19 10.07 25.17
N GLY A 8 12.05 8.81 24.76
CA GLY A 8 10.92 7.96 25.04
C GLY A 8 9.73 8.12 24.08
N SER A 9 9.79 9.06 23.14
CA SER A 9 8.77 9.16 22.08
C SER A 9 8.85 7.96 21.12
N LYS A 10 7.71 7.67 20.47
CA LYS A 10 7.65 6.63 19.45
C LYS A 10 7.24 7.27 18.13
N ARG A 11 7.92 6.88 17.05
CA ARG A 11 7.59 7.29 15.70
C ARG A 11 7.25 6.08 14.85
N HIS A 12 6.20 6.19 14.06
CA HIS A 12 5.76 5.10 13.20
C HIS A 12 6.70 4.95 11.98
N GLU A 13 7.01 3.73 11.56
CA GLU A 13 7.90 3.43 10.42
C GLU A 13 7.49 4.17 9.14
N THR A 14 6.18 4.29 8.88
CA THR A 14 5.66 5.05 7.72
C THR A 14 6.11 6.50 7.75
N GLU A 15 6.10 7.13 8.93
CA GLU A 15 6.56 8.52 9.09
C GLU A 15 8.08 8.65 8.90
N LEU A 16 8.83 7.66 9.40
CA LEU A 16 10.30 7.60 9.23
C LEU A 16 10.69 7.43 7.76
N ALA A 17 10.00 6.55 7.03
CA ALA A 17 10.21 6.41 5.59
C ALA A 17 10.00 7.73 4.85
N GLY A 18 8.99 8.50 5.24
CA GLY A 18 8.76 9.85 4.72
C GLY A 18 9.86 10.85 5.07
N ASP A 19 10.37 10.79 6.29
CA ASP A 19 11.47 11.66 6.72
C ASP A 19 12.74 11.40 5.92
N HIS A 20 13.12 10.13 5.75
CA HIS A 20 14.27 9.77 4.92
C HIS A 20 14.07 10.14 3.44
N ALA A 21 12.86 10.02 2.92
CA ALA A 21 12.55 10.45 1.55
C ALA A 21 12.74 11.99 1.41
N ILE A 22 12.28 12.75 2.39
CA ILE A 22 12.42 14.22 2.41
C ILE A 22 13.90 14.61 2.56
N GLU A 23 14.64 13.99 3.47
CA GLU A 23 16.07 14.21 3.64
C GLU A 23 16.83 13.95 2.34
N PHE A 24 16.56 12.80 1.69
CA PHE A 24 17.12 12.49 0.38
C PHE A 24 16.87 13.60 -0.64
N LEU A 25 15.62 14.10 -0.75
CA LEU A 25 15.28 15.17 -1.70
C LEU A 25 16.01 16.48 -1.38
N GLN A 26 16.23 16.79 -0.11
CA GLN A 26 16.94 17.99 0.34
C GLN A 26 18.44 17.94 0.03
N GLU A 27 19.02 16.75 0.06
CA GLU A 27 20.45 16.52 -0.20
C GLU A 27 20.77 16.31 -1.68
N GLN A 28 19.77 16.08 -2.55
CA GLN A 28 19.99 15.84 -3.97
C GLN A 28 20.61 17.05 -4.68
N PRO A 29 21.64 16.85 -5.52
CA PRO A 29 22.14 17.87 -6.44
C PRO A 29 21.02 18.29 -7.40
N LYS A 30 20.77 19.58 -7.53
CA LYS A 30 19.66 20.12 -8.34
C LYS A 30 19.88 19.96 -9.86
N ASP A 31 21.10 19.67 -10.28
CA ASP A 31 21.52 19.50 -11.67
C ASP A 31 21.54 18.02 -12.12
N LYS A 32 21.15 17.11 -11.23
CA LYS A 32 21.12 15.67 -11.55
C LYS A 32 19.73 15.09 -11.39
N PRO A 33 19.31 14.19 -12.31
CA PRO A 33 18.08 13.42 -12.11
C PRO A 33 18.27 12.42 -10.95
N PHE A 34 17.16 12.02 -10.35
CA PHE A 34 17.13 10.98 -9.30
C PHE A 34 16.07 9.95 -9.59
N CYS A 35 16.24 8.78 -8.98
CA CYS A 35 15.22 7.75 -8.84
C CYS A 35 15.18 7.37 -7.35
N LEU A 36 14.02 7.54 -6.73
CA LEU A 36 13.81 7.24 -5.31
C LEU A 36 12.70 6.19 -5.18
N SER A 37 13.02 5.09 -4.52
CA SER A 37 12.03 4.08 -4.11
C SER A 37 11.78 4.22 -2.61
N VAL A 38 10.51 4.38 -2.25
CA VAL A 38 10.07 4.46 -0.85
C VAL A 38 9.15 3.28 -0.58
N SER A 39 9.61 2.36 0.26
CA SER A 39 8.84 1.17 0.64
C SER A 39 8.24 1.36 2.03
N PHE A 40 6.94 1.08 2.13
CA PHE A 40 6.22 1.10 3.40
C PHE A 40 5.92 -0.34 3.85
N ASN A 41 6.17 -0.66 5.11
CA ASN A 41 5.69 -1.90 5.70
C ASN A 41 4.16 -1.85 5.94
N ALA A 42 3.62 -0.66 6.20
CA ALA A 42 2.18 -0.44 6.16
C ALA A 42 1.67 -0.68 4.72
N VAL A 43 0.61 -1.41 4.58
CA VAL A 43 -0.45 -1.79 5.51
C VAL A 43 -0.37 -3.27 5.96
N HIS A 44 0.78 -3.89 5.96
CA HIS A 44 0.92 -5.27 6.42
C HIS A 44 0.48 -5.39 7.88
N ALA A 45 -0.09 -6.53 8.25
CA ALA A 45 -0.49 -6.76 9.63
C ALA A 45 0.74 -7.06 10.52
N GLU A 46 0.70 -6.60 11.78
CA GLU A 46 1.64 -7.03 12.83
C GLU A 46 1.19 -8.39 13.39
N ASP A 47 1.75 -9.46 12.86
CA ASP A 47 1.35 -10.83 13.22
C ASP A 47 1.75 -11.22 14.65
N SER A 48 2.74 -10.56 15.24
CA SER A 48 3.21 -10.81 16.60
C SER A 48 2.32 -10.17 17.67
N ASP A 49 1.64 -9.08 17.35
CA ASP A 49 0.63 -8.48 18.22
C ASP A 49 -0.70 -9.21 18.05
N LYS A 50 -1.26 -9.70 19.15
CA LYS A 50 -2.51 -10.48 19.12
C LYS A 50 -3.76 -9.64 19.33
N GLU A 51 -3.60 -8.36 19.65
CA GLU A 51 -4.69 -7.44 19.93
C GLU A 51 -4.76 -6.30 18.92
N ASP A 52 -3.61 -5.70 18.57
CA ASP A 52 -3.51 -4.53 17.71
C ASP A 52 -2.73 -4.85 16.43
N HIS A 53 -3.39 -5.61 15.55
CA HIS A 53 -2.78 -6.10 14.32
C HIS A 53 -2.40 -5.03 13.30
N TYR A 54 -2.99 -3.84 13.38
CA TYR A 54 -2.79 -2.76 12.39
C TYR A 54 -2.45 -1.45 13.11
N PRO A 55 -1.22 -1.31 13.60
CA PRO A 55 -0.77 -0.08 14.25
C PRO A 55 -0.70 1.05 13.21
N TRP A 56 -1.13 2.25 13.58
CA TRP A 56 -1.18 3.41 12.70
C TRP A 56 -0.41 4.60 13.28
N PRO A 57 0.07 5.55 12.45
CA PRO A 57 0.73 6.75 12.94
C PRO A 57 -0.28 7.69 13.61
N LYS A 58 0.17 8.42 14.62
CA LYS A 58 -0.64 9.33 15.41
C LYS A 58 -1.35 10.42 14.58
N ALA A 59 -0.79 10.79 13.44
CA ALA A 59 -1.36 11.80 12.54
C ALA A 59 -2.77 11.47 12.03
N VAL A 60 -3.20 10.20 12.13
CA VAL A 60 -4.50 9.72 11.65
C VAL A 60 -5.39 9.18 12.77
N ASP A 61 -5.06 9.51 14.04
CA ASP A 61 -5.88 9.15 15.20
C ASP A 61 -7.31 9.69 15.03
N GLY A 62 -8.29 8.88 15.43
CA GLY A 62 -9.71 9.23 15.36
C GLY A 62 -10.34 9.14 13.97
N MET A 63 -9.58 8.97 12.91
CA MET A 63 -10.15 8.74 11.57
C MET A 63 -10.96 7.44 11.56
N TYR A 64 -12.12 7.47 10.92
CA TYR A 64 -13.03 6.32 10.76
C TYR A 64 -13.70 5.80 12.04
N ASP A 65 -13.64 6.50 13.18
CA ASP A 65 -14.30 6.07 14.43
C ASP A 65 -15.80 5.95 14.26
N ASP A 66 -16.41 6.89 13.54
CA ASP A 66 -17.85 6.95 13.28
C ASP A 66 -18.27 6.25 11.97
N VAL A 67 -17.35 5.54 11.31
CA VAL A 67 -17.65 4.84 10.06
C VAL A 67 -18.02 3.39 10.35
N ASP A 68 -19.23 2.99 9.92
CA ASP A 68 -19.63 1.59 9.86
C ASP A 68 -19.17 0.99 8.53
N ILE A 69 -18.26 0.03 8.58
CA ILE A 69 -17.64 -0.54 7.39
C ILE A 69 -18.49 -1.73 6.93
N PRO A 70 -18.93 -1.75 5.65
CA PRO A 70 -19.70 -2.86 5.11
C PRO A 70 -18.97 -4.20 5.27
N GLU A 71 -19.71 -5.26 5.49
CA GLU A 71 -19.17 -6.62 5.51
C GLU A 71 -18.49 -6.97 4.17
N PRO A 72 -17.54 -7.93 4.16
CA PRO A 72 -16.93 -8.41 2.94
C PRO A 72 -17.99 -8.91 1.94
N ARG A 73 -17.84 -8.61 0.66
CA ARG A 73 -18.83 -9.01 -0.36
C ARG A 73 -19.01 -10.52 -0.50
N LEU A 74 -17.96 -11.27 -0.19
CA LEU A 74 -17.88 -12.72 -0.32
C LEU A 74 -17.80 -13.39 1.07
N SER A 75 -18.59 -12.89 2.03
CA SER A 75 -18.60 -13.35 3.43
C SER A 75 -19.54 -14.53 3.68
N ASP A 76 -20.37 -14.94 2.71
CA ASP A 76 -21.25 -16.09 2.86
C ASP A 76 -20.46 -17.36 3.21
N PRO A 77 -20.78 -18.07 4.30
CA PRO A 77 -20.10 -19.28 4.72
C PRO A 77 -20.03 -20.37 3.65
N ASP A 78 -21.03 -20.48 2.77
CA ASP A 78 -21.05 -21.46 1.70
C ASP A 78 -19.92 -21.21 0.69
N ILE A 79 -19.48 -19.98 0.53
CA ILE A 79 -18.33 -19.63 -0.32
C ILE A 79 -17.05 -20.25 0.26
N PHE A 80 -16.85 -20.16 1.58
CA PHE A 80 -15.71 -20.79 2.24
C PHE A 80 -15.78 -22.32 2.14
N GLU A 81 -16.94 -22.92 2.43
CA GLU A 81 -17.11 -24.37 2.39
C GLU A 81 -16.92 -24.96 0.98
N SER A 82 -17.20 -24.18 -0.06
CA SER A 82 -16.96 -24.58 -1.45
C SER A 82 -15.48 -24.55 -1.87
N GLN A 83 -14.58 -24.00 -1.03
CA GLN A 83 -13.16 -23.95 -1.37
C GLN A 83 -12.50 -25.32 -1.35
N PRO A 84 -11.45 -25.53 -2.16
CA PRO A 84 -10.62 -26.73 -2.06
C PRO A 84 -10.04 -26.91 -0.65
N GLU A 85 -9.91 -28.16 -0.19
CA GLU A 85 -9.44 -28.52 1.15
C GLU A 85 -8.12 -27.83 1.49
N PHE A 86 -7.14 -27.80 0.60
CA PHE A 86 -5.84 -27.18 0.82
C PHE A 86 -5.91 -25.65 1.08
N LEU A 87 -6.97 -24.98 0.61
CA LEU A 87 -7.23 -23.58 0.94
C LEU A 87 -7.94 -23.45 2.30
N ARG A 88 -8.93 -24.31 2.56
CA ARG A 88 -9.65 -24.30 3.83
C ARG A 88 -8.76 -24.59 5.04
N GLU A 89 -7.71 -25.42 4.85
CA GLU A 89 -6.70 -25.77 5.87
C GLU A 89 -5.47 -24.87 5.83
N SER A 90 -5.51 -23.78 5.06
CA SER A 90 -4.37 -22.88 4.90
C SER A 90 -4.23 -21.88 6.05
N MET A 91 -3.04 -21.32 6.21
CA MET A 91 -2.76 -20.21 7.13
C MET A 91 -3.68 -18.98 6.89
N ASN A 92 -4.24 -18.83 5.69
CA ASN A 92 -5.22 -17.78 5.41
C ASN A 92 -6.48 -17.95 6.28
N ARG A 93 -6.88 -19.20 6.56
CA ARG A 93 -8.01 -19.46 7.44
C ARG A 93 -7.66 -19.24 8.91
N ASP A 94 -6.49 -19.65 9.36
CA ASP A 94 -6.03 -19.38 10.72
C ASP A 94 -6.01 -17.88 11.02
N ARG A 95 -5.45 -17.11 10.09
CA ARG A 95 -5.38 -15.64 10.20
C ARG A 95 -6.77 -14.98 10.16
N PHE A 96 -7.73 -15.57 9.49
CA PHE A 96 -9.11 -15.10 9.53
C PHE A 96 -9.65 -15.12 10.97
N TYR A 97 -9.43 -16.18 11.71
CA TYR A 97 -9.83 -16.27 13.11
C TYR A 97 -9.10 -15.29 14.03
N TRP A 98 -7.93 -14.85 13.65
CA TRP A 98 -7.22 -13.83 14.44
C TRP A 98 -7.86 -12.45 14.30
N ARG A 99 -8.44 -12.11 13.16
CA ARG A 99 -8.74 -10.71 12.77
C ARG A 99 -10.15 -10.42 12.30
N TRP A 100 -10.85 -11.41 11.70
CA TRP A 100 -12.02 -11.13 10.86
C TRP A 100 -13.26 -11.96 11.18
N ASP A 101 -13.20 -12.91 12.09
CA ASP A 101 -14.22 -13.93 12.35
C ASP A 101 -15.42 -13.41 13.13
N THR A 102 -15.38 -12.22 13.71
CA THR A 102 -16.53 -11.57 14.34
C THR A 102 -16.73 -10.14 13.83
N PRO A 103 -17.95 -9.61 13.84
CA PRO A 103 -18.23 -8.22 13.45
C PRO A 103 -17.36 -7.20 14.18
N GLU A 104 -17.13 -7.38 15.48
CA GLU A 104 -16.33 -6.48 16.30
C GLU A 104 -14.87 -6.47 15.87
N LYS A 105 -14.27 -7.66 15.64
CA LYS A 105 -12.91 -7.79 15.13
C LYS A 105 -12.80 -7.17 13.73
N TYR A 106 -13.79 -7.45 12.87
CA TYR A 106 -13.82 -6.91 11.52
C TYR A 106 -13.83 -5.36 11.55
N GLN A 107 -14.74 -4.75 12.27
CA GLN A 107 -14.84 -3.29 12.37
C GLN A 107 -13.55 -2.68 12.95
N LYS A 108 -13.03 -3.26 14.06
CA LYS A 108 -11.77 -2.81 14.67
C LYS A 108 -10.61 -2.82 13.68
N ASN A 109 -10.38 -3.96 13.05
CA ASN A 109 -9.22 -4.17 12.19
C ASN A 109 -9.34 -3.42 10.86
N MET A 110 -10.54 -3.31 10.28
CA MET A 110 -10.74 -2.54 9.05
C MET A 110 -10.53 -1.04 9.26
N ARG A 111 -11.03 -0.47 10.36
CA ARG A 111 -10.77 0.93 10.69
C ARG A 111 -9.28 1.18 10.90
N ALA A 112 -8.60 0.29 11.62
CA ALA A 112 -7.16 0.37 11.83
C ALA A 112 -6.37 0.26 10.50
N TYR A 113 -6.77 -0.64 9.61
CA TYR A 113 -6.21 -0.79 8.27
C TYR A 113 -6.39 0.48 7.43
N PHE A 114 -7.57 1.08 7.43
CA PHE A 114 -7.82 2.34 6.73
C PHE A 114 -7.00 3.50 7.30
N ARG A 115 -6.77 3.53 8.61
CA ARG A 115 -5.85 4.49 9.24
C ARG A 115 -4.42 4.31 8.75
N MET A 116 -3.96 3.05 8.60
CA MET A 116 -2.62 2.80 8.04
C MET A 116 -2.51 3.32 6.60
N ILE A 117 -3.53 3.09 5.75
CA ILE A 117 -3.58 3.65 4.39
C ILE A 117 -3.52 5.18 4.44
N SER A 118 -4.33 5.80 5.28
CA SER A 118 -4.34 7.27 5.43
C SER A 118 -3.01 7.80 5.98
N GLY A 119 -2.30 7.01 6.79
CA GLY A 119 -0.95 7.32 7.23
C GLY A 119 0.05 7.33 6.08
N VAL A 120 -0.04 6.38 5.17
CA VAL A 120 0.78 6.35 3.94
C VAL A 120 0.45 7.55 3.05
N ASP A 121 -0.83 7.84 2.82
CA ASP A 121 -1.28 8.99 2.03
C ASP A 121 -0.78 10.32 2.61
N HIS A 122 -0.87 10.47 3.94
CA HIS A 122 -0.32 11.65 4.64
C HIS A 122 1.18 11.82 4.36
N VAL A 123 1.96 10.74 4.38
CA VAL A 123 3.40 10.79 4.11
C VAL A 123 3.67 11.11 2.63
N ILE A 124 2.93 10.52 1.71
CA ILE A 124 3.03 10.86 0.28
C ILE A 124 2.75 12.36 0.07
N GLY A 125 1.75 12.91 0.75
CA GLY A 125 1.45 14.34 0.75
C GLY A 125 2.64 15.18 1.22
N ARG A 126 3.33 14.78 2.29
CA ARG A 126 4.53 15.45 2.78
C ARG A 126 5.68 15.44 1.77
N VAL A 127 5.94 14.30 1.14
CA VAL A 127 6.97 14.15 0.10
C VAL A 127 6.63 15.03 -1.12
N ARG A 128 5.38 15.05 -1.56
CA ARG A 128 4.93 15.93 -2.64
C ARG A 128 5.13 17.42 -2.31
N ASN A 129 4.77 17.84 -1.11
CA ASN A 129 5.00 19.21 -0.66
C ASN A 129 6.51 19.57 -0.66
N GLU A 130 7.38 18.62 -0.35
CA GLU A 130 8.82 18.86 -0.43
C GLU A 130 9.29 18.99 -1.89
N LEU A 131 8.80 18.18 -2.81
CA LEU A 131 9.06 18.34 -4.25
C LEU A 131 8.63 19.71 -4.76
N GLU A 132 7.48 20.22 -4.32
CA GLU A 132 7.01 21.58 -4.67
C GLU A 132 7.96 22.66 -4.13
N LYS A 133 8.37 22.58 -2.86
CA LYS A 133 9.32 23.52 -2.25
C LYS A 133 10.67 23.53 -2.95
N GLN A 134 11.12 22.37 -3.44
CA GLN A 134 12.38 22.25 -4.18
C GLN A 134 12.25 22.67 -5.66
N GLY A 135 11.05 22.95 -6.15
CA GLY A 135 10.79 23.26 -7.56
C GLY A 135 10.92 22.04 -8.49
N LEU A 136 10.77 20.84 -7.95
CA LEU A 136 10.94 19.56 -8.67
C LEU A 136 9.61 18.94 -9.11
N ALA A 137 8.48 19.39 -8.56
CA ALA A 137 7.18 18.76 -8.72
C ALA A 137 6.73 18.65 -10.19
N GLU A 138 6.96 19.68 -11.00
CA GLU A 138 6.56 19.72 -12.42
C GLU A 138 7.40 18.81 -13.33
N ASN A 139 8.48 18.21 -12.81
CA ASN A 139 9.36 17.29 -13.53
C ASN A 139 9.64 15.99 -12.78
N THR A 140 8.75 15.62 -11.83
CA THR A 140 8.87 14.38 -11.09
C THR A 140 7.64 13.51 -11.34
N ILE A 141 7.85 12.29 -11.85
CA ILE A 141 6.81 11.27 -11.98
C ILE A 141 6.71 10.53 -10.65
N ILE A 142 5.49 10.31 -10.18
CA ILE A 142 5.23 9.53 -8.98
C ILE A 142 4.46 8.28 -9.38
N ILE A 143 5.00 7.11 -9.02
CA ILE A 143 4.36 5.82 -9.22
C ILE A 143 4.03 5.24 -7.85
N TYR A 144 2.78 4.89 -7.63
CA TYR A 144 2.31 4.20 -6.43
C TYR A 144 1.75 2.84 -6.80
N ASN A 145 2.22 1.80 -6.14
CA ASN A 145 1.72 0.43 -6.30
C ASN A 145 1.87 -0.37 -5.00
N ALA A 146 1.36 -1.60 -5.02
CA ALA A 146 1.60 -2.59 -3.97
C ALA A 146 2.14 -3.89 -4.56
N ASP A 147 2.73 -4.73 -3.70
CA ASP A 147 3.32 -6.01 -4.08
C ASP A 147 2.26 -7.11 -4.26
N ASN A 148 1.22 -7.09 -3.43
CA ASN A 148 0.11 -8.05 -3.46
C ASN A 148 -1.17 -7.44 -2.88
N GLY A 149 -2.30 -8.10 -3.17
CA GLY A 149 -3.58 -7.84 -2.52
C GLY A 149 -3.72 -8.51 -1.15
N TYR A 150 -4.93 -8.46 -0.56
CA TYR A 150 -5.23 -9.06 0.74
C TYR A 150 -6.72 -9.36 0.88
N TYR A 151 -7.10 -10.48 1.50
CA TYR A 151 -8.49 -10.96 1.53
C TYR A 151 -9.44 -10.13 2.42
N MET A 152 -8.99 -9.55 3.49
CA MET A 152 -9.83 -8.74 4.39
C MET A 152 -11.13 -9.41 4.86
N GLY A 153 -11.14 -10.72 5.02
CA GLY A 153 -12.33 -11.48 5.39
C GLY A 153 -13.12 -12.05 4.21
N ASP A 154 -12.92 -11.57 2.98
CA ASP A 154 -13.55 -12.17 1.80
C ASP A 154 -13.25 -13.68 1.72
N ARG A 155 -14.23 -14.47 1.31
CA ARG A 155 -14.16 -15.95 1.20
C ARG A 155 -13.84 -16.68 2.50
N GLY A 156 -13.98 -16.00 3.66
CA GLY A 156 -13.59 -16.53 4.95
C GLY A 156 -12.07 -16.65 5.14
N PHE A 157 -11.29 -15.82 4.44
CA PHE A 157 -9.83 -15.80 4.48
C PHE A 157 -9.27 -14.47 4.99
N ALA A 158 -8.02 -14.55 5.47
CA ALA A 158 -7.14 -13.42 5.72
C ALA A 158 -5.76 -13.74 5.16
N GLY A 159 -5.09 -12.74 4.61
CA GLY A 159 -3.78 -12.94 3.97
C GLY A 159 -3.86 -12.91 2.45
N LYS A 160 -3.01 -13.68 1.84
CA LYS A 160 -2.74 -13.71 0.39
C LYS A 160 -2.31 -15.13 -0.01
N TRP A 161 -1.49 -15.33 -1.03
CA TRP A 161 -0.91 -16.61 -1.47
C TRP A 161 -1.86 -17.54 -2.23
N SER A 162 -2.89 -17.01 -2.83
CA SER A 162 -3.75 -17.76 -3.74
C SER A 162 -4.15 -16.92 -4.95
N HIS A 163 -4.80 -17.51 -5.93
CA HIS A 163 -5.02 -16.92 -7.25
C HIS A 163 -6.38 -16.22 -7.39
N TYR A 164 -6.95 -15.75 -6.30
CA TYR A 164 -8.16 -14.93 -6.34
C TYR A 164 -7.80 -13.43 -6.45
N GLU A 165 -8.71 -12.66 -7.03
CA GLU A 165 -8.55 -11.23 -7.26
C GLU A 165 -8.15 -10.46 -5.99
N GLU A 166 -8.72 -10.84 -4.84
CA GLU A 166 -8.44 -10.23 -3.55
C GLU A 166 -6.96 -10.34 -3.15
N SER A 167 -6.29 -11.40 -3.60
CA SER A 167 -4.86 -11.65 -3.35
C SER A 167 -3.95 -11.09 -4.43
N LEU A 168 -4.41 -11.05 -5.69
CA LEU A 168 -3.60 -10.68 -6.86
C LEU A 168 -3.69 -9.19 -7.18
N ARG A 169 -4.89 -8.61 -7.07
CA ARG A 169 -5.14 -7.26 -7.55
C ARG A 169 -4.57 -6.22 -6.60
N VAL A 170 -3.81 -5.30 -7.15
CA VAL A 170 -3.14 -4.20 -6.44
C VAL A 170 -3.47 -2.86 -7.08
N PRO A 171 -3.38 -1.74 -6.34
CA PRO A 171 -3.44 -0.43 -6.95
C PRO A 171 -2.22 -0.19 -7.83
N MET A 172 -2.42 0.53 -8.94
CA MET A 172 -1.37 1.10 -9.77
C MET A 172 -1.78 2.53 -10.12
N ILE A 173 -1.04 3.52 -9.66
CA ILE A 173 -1.30 4.93 -9.91
C ILE A 173 -0.02 5.56 -10.46
N ILE A 174 -0.12 6.18 -11.64
CA ILE A 174 0.98 6.94 -12.23
C ILE A 174 0.56 8.40 -12.32
N TYR A 175 1.28 9.25 -11.63
CA TYR A 175 1.15 10.70 -11.74
C TYR A 175 2.32 11.25 -12.55
N ASP A 176 2.05 11.72 -13.76
CA ASP A 176 3.01 12.45 -14.59
C ASP A 176 2.52 13.90 -14.76
N PRO A 177 3.18 14.87 -14.17
CA PRO A 177 2.78 16.28 -14.28
C PRO A 177 2.91 16.83 -15.71
N ARG A 178 3.69 16.17 -16.59
CA ARG A 178 3.91 16.55 -17.98
C ARG A 178 2.81 16.01 -18.90
N ALA A 179 2.03 15.03 -18.43
CA ALA A 179 0.97 14.44 -19.24
C ALA A 179 -0.07 15.49 -19.67
N PRO A 180 -0.59 15.43 -20.92
CA PRO A 180 -1.64 16.32 -21.38
C PRO A 180 -2.86 16.27 -20.44
N LYS A 181 -3.55 17.39 -20.24
CA LYS A 181 -4.75 17.46 -19.39
C LYS A 181 -5.82 16.41 -19.76
N SER A 182 -5.93 16.07 -21.04
CA SER A 182 -6.86 15.04 -21.53
C SER A 182 -6.53 13.61 -21.08
N GLN A 183 -5.33 13.38 -20.56
CA GLN A 183 -4.87 12.07 -20.06
C GLN A 183 -4.82 11.99 -18.53
N ARG A 184 -5.12 13.09 -17.84
CA ARG A 184 -5.10 13.14 -16.37
C ARG A 184 -6.43 12.66 -15.79
N GLY A 185 -6.39 12.04 -14.62
CA GLY A 185 -7.58 11.58 -13.89
C GLY A 185 -8.37 10.49 -14.62
N ARG A 186 -7.71 9.70 -15.44
CA ARG A 186 -8.29 8.57 -16.15
C ARG A 186 -8.12 7.28 -15.37
N ILE A 187 -9.12 6.41 -15.48
CA ILE A 187 -9.01 5.00 -15.13
C ILE A 187 -8.63 4.27 -16.41
N GLN A 188 -7.65 3.39 -16.32
CA GLN A 188 -7.22 2.49 -17.38
C GLN A 188 -7.65 1.07 -17.01
N ASP A 189 -8.22 0.34 -17.94
CA ASP A 189 -8.74 -1.01 -17.75
C ASP A 189 -7.82 -2.10 -18.35
N GLU A 190 -6.68 -1.68 -18.92
CA GLU A 190 -5.68 -2.59 -19.44
C GLU A 190 -5.04 -3.38 -18.29
N MET A 191 -4.74 -4.66 -18.57
CA MET A 191 -4.03 -5.51 -17.64
C MET A 191 -2.56 -5.09 -17.58
N VAL A 192 -2.10 -4.71 -16.39
CA VAL A 192 -0.70 -4.40 -16.10
C VAL A 192 -0.21 -5.25 -14.94
N LEU A 193 1.06 -5.57 -14.92
CA LEU A 193 1.68 -6.42 -13.91
C LEU A 193 2.85 -5.68 -13.24
N ASN A 194 3.19 -6.09 -12.01
CA ASN A 194 4.33 -5.52 -11.31
C ASN A 194 5.67 -5.68 -12.08
N ILE A 195 5.79 -6.70 -12.92
CA ILE A 195 6.97 -6.91 -13.77
C ILE A 195 7.10 -5.88 -14.91
N ASP A 196 6.05 -5.11 -15.22
CA ASP A 196 6.08 -4.05 -16.24
C ASP A 196 6.69 -2.75 -15.68
N LEU A 197 6.73 -2.60 -14.35
CA LEU A 197 7.25 -1.38 -13.69
C LEU A 197 8.69 -1.06 -14.06
N PRO A 198 9.65 -2.02 -14.03
CA PRO A 198 11.04 -1.71 -14.39
C PRO A 198 11.17 -1.20 -15.82
N SER A 199 10.50 -1.82 -16.79
CA SER A 199 10.48 -1.37 -18.20
C SER A 199 9.85 0.02 -18.33
N THR A 200 8.74 0.25 -17.65
CA THR A 200 8.06 1.56 -17.61
C THR A 200 8.97 2.65 -17.05
N MET A 201 9.67 2.39 -15.94
CA MET A 201 10.59 3.35 -15.33
C MET A 201 11.78 3.67 -16.25
N LEU A 202 12.35 2.66 -16.90
CA LEU A 202 13.42 2.84 -17.87
C LEU A 202 12.94 3.66 -19.08
N HIS A 203 11.73 3.38 -19.59
CA HIS A 203 11.14 4.16 -20.68
C HIS A 203 10.99 5.65 -20.29
N TYR A 204 10.51 5.95 -19.10
CA TYR A 204 10.41 7.35 -18.61
C TYR A 204 11.78 8.02 -18.47
N ALA A 205 12.83 7.24 -18.20
CA ALA A 205 14.21 7.72 -18.12
C ALA A 205 14.89 7.83 -19.52
N GLY A 206 14.21 7.44 -20.60
CA GLY A 206 14.80 7.40 -21.95
C GLY A 206 15.84 6.31 -22.14
N ILE A 207 15.76 5.24 -21.34
CA ILE A 207 16.67 4.09 -21.37
C ILE A 207 15.92 2.90 -21.98
N GLU A 208 16.55 2.19 -22.89
CA GLU A 208 16.00 0.98 -23.49
C GLU A 208 15.98 -0.17 -22.48
N SER A 209 14.86 -0.89 -22.44
CA SER A 209 14.72 -2.05 -21.55
C SER A 209 15.64 -3.19 -22.00
N PRO A 210 16.34 -3.86 -21.06
CA PRO A 210 17.15 -5.03 -21.37
C PRO A 210 16.31 -6.17 -21.96
N GLU A 211 16.84 -6.89 -22.95
CA GLU A 211 16.12 -8.00 -23.63
C GLU A 211 15.64 -9.11 -22.71
N HIS A 212 16.26 -9.30 -21.55
CA HIS A 212 15.87 -10.33 -20.59
C HIS A 212 14.71 -9.93 -19.65
N TYR A 213 14.24 -8.68 -19.73
CA TYR A 213 13.05 -8.27 -18.96
C TYR A 213 11.80 -8.91 -19.56
N GLN A 214 10.96 -9.44 -18.69
CA GLN A 214 9.71 -10.11 -19.08
C GLN A 214 8.52 -9.15 -19.14
N GLY A 215 8.60 -8.01 -18.46
CA GLY A 215 7.61 -6.94 -18.51
C GLY A 215 7.75 -6.09 -19.78
N SER A 216 6.66 -5.46 -20.19
CA SER A 216 6.55 -4.63 -21.41
C SER A 216 6.39 -3.14 -21.07
#